data_3ab1b8b0ade603f92020418590cd6adb
#
_entry.id   3ab1b8b0ade603f92020418590cd6adb
#
_cell.length_a   1.000
_cell.length_b   1.000
_cell.length_c   1.000
_cell.angle_alpha   90.00
_cell.angle_beta   90.00
_cell.angle_gamma   90.00
#
_symmetry.space_group_name_H-M   'P 1'
#
loop_
_entity.id
_entity.type
_entity.pdbx_description
1 polymer ?
#
loop_
_entity_poly.entity_id
_entity_poly.type
_entity_poly.pdbx_seq_one_letter_code
_entity_poly.pdbx_strand_id
1 'polypeptide(L)'
;MSDGRVLETTLELDTIDELFVAPTISPLSLDYRPHSHTSAIEFIAGELYANTSIKRVKATFVVPPAEAVRAAGLDLPGAIRRFSAAKLGGTEQGLQGTYWRGRRALTIAIVALFLFIGLGTIVYGYDGLLPEIVAEGFFDAGWVALWVPLEMWFFHVWRHRLDRRIWSVVSDMEVTVVAGPSVEDQRQEPAAP
;
A
#
# COMPACT_ATOMS: atom_id res chain seq x y z
N MET A 1 -0.87 -24.57 -14.87
CA MET A 1 -1.54 -24.01 -13.69
C MET A 1 -0.42 -23.63 -12.71
N SER A 2 -0.10 -22.35 -12.62
CA SER A 2 0.96 -21.86 -11.74
C SER A 2 0.44 -21.89 -10.30
N ASP A 3 0.96 -22.80 -9.51
CA ASP A 3 0.69 -22.88 -8.08
C ASP A 3 1.20 -21.58 -7.44
N GLY A 4 0.25 -20.70 -7.06
CA GLY A 4 0.59 -19.40 -6.49
C GLY A 4 1.22 -19.62 -5.11
N ARG A 5 2.35 -18.94 -4.84
CA ARG A 5 2.99 -18.98 -3.53
C ARG A 5 1.98 -18.65 -2.44
N VAL A 6 1.98 -19.47 -1.39
CA VAL A 6 1.20 -19.26 -0.17
C VAL A 6 2.12 -18.61 0.85
N LEU A 7 1.69 -17.55 1.48
CA LEU A 7 2.35 -16.97 2.65
C LEU A 7 1.75 -17.62 3.89
N GLU A 8 2.56 -18.32 4.63
CA GLU A 8 2.20 -18.82 5.96
C GLU A 8 2.92 -17.93 6.98
N THR A 9 2.15 -17.27 7.82
CA THR A 9 2.70 -16.38 8.85
C THR A 9 2.04 -16.67 10.19
N THR A 10 2.84 -16.61 11.25
CA THR A 10 2.37 -16.74 12.63
C THR A 10 2.72 -15.48 13.36
N LEU A 11 1.72 -14.83 13.95
CA LEU A 11 1.87 -13.61 14.72
C LEU A 11 1.32 -13.80 16.13
N GLU A 12 2.08 -13.34 17.11
CA GLU A 12 1.66 -13.31 18.50
C GLU A 12 1.02 -11.96 18.79
N LEU A 13 -0.15 -11.98 19.38
CA LEU A 13 -0.94 -10.80 19.73
C LEU A 13 -1.31 -10.87 21.20
N ASP A 14 -1.28 -9.73 21.87
CA ASP A 14 -1.70 -9.63 23.27
C ASP A 14 -3.24 -9.55 23.37
N THR A 15 -3.87 -8.96 22.36
CA THR A 15 -5.33 -8.86 22.26
C THR A 15 -5.79 -9.11 20.83
N ILE A 16 -7.01 -9.64 20.67
CA ILE A 16 -7.59 -9.85 19.32
C ILE A 16 -7.82 -8.54 18.55
N ASP A 17 -7.93 -7.42 19.26
CA ASP A 17 -8.14 -6.11 18.64
C ASP A 17 -6.90 -5.61 17.88
N GLU A 18 -5.70 -6.14 18.20
CA GLU A 18 -4.45 -5.83 17.49
C GLU A 18 -4.44 -6.33 16.04
N LEU A 19 -5.38 -7.18 15.68
CA LEU A 19 -5.62 -7.50 14.27
C LEU A 19 -5.90 -6.22 13.45
N PHE A 20 -6.65 -5.28 14.01
CA PHE A 20 -7.17 -4.11 13.30
C PHE A 20 -6.55 -2.79 13.76
N VAL A 21 -6.02 -2.75 14.98
CA VAL A 21 -5.47 -1.56 15.61
C VAL A 21 -4.02 -1.82 16.00
N ALA A 22 -3.13 -0.89 15.67
CA ALA A 22 -1.73 -1.00 16.08
C ALA A 22 -1.62 -0.99 17.62
N PRO A 23 -0.87 -1.91 18.23
CA PRO A 23 -0.62 -1.88 19.67
C PRO A 23 0.16 -0.64 20.05
N THR A 24 -0.14 -0.06 21.22
CA THR A 24 0.56 1.11 21.74
C THR A 24 1.76 0.67 22.58
N ILE A 25 2.75 0.07 21.94
CA ILE A 25 3.98 -0.39 22.60
C ILE A 25 5.11 0.57 22.25
N SER A 26 5.81 1.07 23.29
CA SER A 26 6.98 1.92 23.09
C SER A 26 8.13 1.13 22.45
N PRO A 27 8.86 1.72 21.47
CA PRO A 27 10.08 1.10 20.93
C PRO A 27 11.18 0.86 21.97
N LEU A 28 11.07 1.47 23.14
CA LEU A 28 12.01 1.27 24.26
C LEU A 28 11.63 0.07 25.14
N SER A 29 10.46 -0.53 24.91
CA SER A 29 10.02 -1.73 25.64
C SER A 29 10.73 -2.97 25.11
N LEU A 30 11.06 -3.90 26.01
CA LEU A 30 11.61 -5.22 25.65
C LEU A 30 10.56 -6.09 24.92
N ASP A 31 9.29 -5.77 25.07
CA ASP A 31 8.18 -6.47 24.41
C ASP A 31 7.89 -5.92 23.00
N TYR A 32 8.74 -5.02 22.47
CA TYR A 32 8.58 -4.46 21.14
C TYR A 32 8.77 -5.51 20.06
N ARG A 33 7.76 -5.70 19.23
CA ARG A 33 7.74 -6.67 18.13
C ARG A 33 7.78 -5.96 16.78
N PRO A 34 8.18 -6.63 15.68
CA PRO A 34 8.21 -6.01 14.33
C PRO A 34 6.89 -5.37 13.88
N HIS A 35 5.75 -5.89 14.34
CA HIS A 35 4.41 -5.40 14.01
C HIS A 35 3.83 -4.42 15.05
N SER A 36 4.57 -4.06 16.11
CA SER A 36 4.06 -3.20 17.18
C SER A 36 3.72 -1.77 16.77
N HIS A 37 4.07 -1.34 15.57
CA HIS A 37 3.75 -0.02 15.03
C HIS A 37 2.63 -0.04 13.99
N THR A 38 2.12 -1.22 13.64
CA THR A 38 1.05 -1.43 12.67
C THR A 38 0.09 -2.49 13.18
N SER A 39 -1.13 -2.52 12.67
CA SER A 39 -2.02 -3.66 12.93
C SER A 39 -1.48 -4.93 12.27
N ALA A 40 -1.81 -6.11 12.83
CA ALA A 40 -1.35 -7.38 12.27
C ALA A 40 -1.76 -7.58 10.80
N ILE A 41 -2.95 -7.12 10.43
CA ILE A 41 -3.42 -7.17 9.04
C ILE A 41 -2.61 -6.23 8.13
N GLU A 42 -2.26 -5.03 8.60
CA GLU A 42 -1.42 -4.10 7.83
C GLU A 42 0.01 -4.62 7.69
N PHE A 43 0.54 -5.31 8.70
CA PHE A 43 1.83 -5.97 8.61
C PHE A 43 1.81 -7.05 7.51
N ILE A 44 0.79 -7.93 7.49
CA ILE A 44 0.62 -8.93 6.43
C ILE A 44 0.47 -8.26 5.05
N ALA A 45 -0.29 -7.19 4.95
CA ALA A 45 -0.39 -6.42 3.71
C ALA A 45 0.98 -5.88 3.27
N GLY A 46 1.81 -5.40 4.20
CA GLY A 46 3.19 -4.98 3.95
C GLY A 46 4.06 -6.08 3.34
N GLU A 47 3.97 -7.30 3.85
CA GLU A 47 4.65 -8.48 3.29
C GLU A 47 4.20 -8.79 1.84
N LEU A 48 2.91 -8.61 1.55
CA LEU A 48 2.36 -8.77 0.21
C LEU A 48 2.84 -7.68 -0.75
N TYR A 49 3.04 -6.43 -0.26
CA TYR A 49 3.65 -5.35 -1.05
C TYR A 49 5.10 -5.66 -1.40
N ALA A 50 5.86 -6.26 -0.47
CA ALA A 50 7.23 -6.67 -0.70
C ALA A 50 7.33 -7.86 -1.67
N ASN A 51 6.33 -8.75 -1.67
CA ASN A 51 6.33 -9.96 -2.51
C ASN A 51 5.01 -10.16 -3.25
N THR A 52 4.86 -9.48 -4.37
CA THR A 52 3.65 -9.50 -5.19
C THR A 52 3.33 -10.84 -5.87
N SER A 53 4.20 -11.84 -5.78
CA SER A 53 3.96 -13.19 -6.34
C SER A 53 3.08 -14.07 -5.46
N ILE A 54 2.85 -13.68 -4.20
CA ILE A 54 1.98 -14.36 -3.26
C ILE A 54 0.52 -14.19 -3.69
N LYS A 55 -0.24 -15.30 -3.69
CA LYS A 55 -1.65 -15.32 -4.09
C LYS A 55 -2.61 -15.73 -2.99
N ARG A 56 -2.10 -16.35 -1.94
CA ARG A 56 -2.88 -16.79 -0.78
C ARG A 56 -2.11 -16.52 0.49
N VAL A 57 -2.85 -16.26 1.57
CA VAL A 57 -2.29 -16.05 2.89
C VAL A 57 -2.98 -16.99 3.85
N LYS A 58 -2.17 -17.65 4.68
CA LYS A 58 -2.61 -18.39 5.86
C LYS A 58 -1.98 -17.71 7.07
N ALA A 59 -2.80 -17.09 7.88
CA ALA A 59 -2.36 -16.39 9.07
C ALA A 59 -2.79 -17.16 10.31
N THR A 60 -1.83 -17.48 11.16
CA THR A 60 -2.07 -18.06 12.48
C THR A 60 -1.80 -16.99 13.52
N PHE A 61 -2.83 -16.65 14.30
CA PHE A 61 -2.70 -15.69 15.39
C PHE A 61 -2.66 -16.43 16.70
N VAL A 62 -1.56 -16.25 17.43
CA VAL A 62 -1.38 -16.81 18.77
C VAL A 62 -1.77 -15.73 19.76
N VAL A 63 -2.80 -16.00 20.56
CA VAL A 63 -3.35 -15.05 21.53
C VAL A 63 -3.46 -15.72 22.92
N PRO A 64 -3.53 -14.95 24.01
CA PRO A 64 -3.81 -15.50 25.32
C PRO A 64 -5.11 -16.32 25.36
N PRO A 65 -5.24 -17.33 26.23
CA PRO A 65 -6.40 -18.22 26.26
C PRO A 65 -7.75 -17.49 26.43
N ALA A 66 -7.78 -16.41 27.20
CA ALA A 66 -8.98 -15.59 27.37
C ALA A 66 -9.42 -14.91 26.07
N GLU A 67 -8.45 -14.40 25.30
CA GLU A 67 -8.69 -13.79 23.99
C GLU A 67 -9.04 -14.80 22.91
N ALA A 68 -8.51 -16.03 22.98
CA ALA A 68 -8.90 -17.11 22.08
C ALA A 68 -10.39 -17.48 22.25
N VAL A 69 -10.88 -17.53 23.50
CA VAL A 69 -12.32 -17.75 23.77
C VAL A 69 -13.16 -16.59 23.22
N ARG A 70 -12.72 -15.34 23.40
CA ARG A 70 -13.38 -14.16 22.84
C ARG A 70 -13.41 -14.21 21.32
N ALA A 71 -12.29 -14.57 20.68
CA ALA A 71 -12.17 -14.70 19.24
C ALA A 71 -13.10 -15.73 18.62
N ALA A 72 -13.33 -16.87 19.33
CA ALA A 72 -14.25 -17.92 18.87
C ALA A 72 -15.72 -17.45 18.73
N GLY A 73 -16.10 -16.40 19.46
CA GLY A 73 -17.42 -15.76 19.35
C GLY A 73 -17.54 -14.66 18.29
N LEU A 74 -16.43 -14.31 17.59
CA LEU A 74 -16.40 -13.21 16.65
C LEU A 74 -16.40 -13.70 15.19
N ASP A 75 -17.07 -12.96 14.31
CA ASP A 75 -16.97 -13.14 12.86
C ASP A 75 -15.68 -12.47 12.34
N LEU A 76 -14.52 -13.09 12.61
CA LEU A 76 -13.22 -12.59 12.16
C LEU A 76 -13.12 -12.47 10.64
N PRO A 77 -13.53 -13.46 9.82
CA PRO A 77 -13.48 -13.32 8.38
C PRO A 77 -14.33 -12.13 7.86
N GLY A 78 -15.51 -11.94 8.42
CA GLY A 78 -16.36 -10.80 8.09
C GLY A 78 -15.75 -9.46 8.53
N ALA A 79 -15.10 -9.41 9.69
CA ALA A 79 -14.41 -8.22 10.19
C ALA A 79 -13.23 -7.85 9.28
N ILE A 80 -12.43 -8.83 8.84
CA ILE A 80 -11.32 -8.64 7.93
C ILE A 80 -11.80 -8.11 6.56
N ARG A 81 -12.88 -8.67 6.03
CA ARG A 81 -13.48 -8.16 4.78
C ARG A 81 -13.95 -6.72 4.92
N ARG A 82 -14.62 -6.37 6.02
CA ARG A 82 -15.05 -4.99 6.29
C ARG A 82 -13.85 -4.04 6.42
N PHE A 83 -12.80 -4.45 7.12
CA PHE A 83 -11.58 -3.66 7.27
C PHE A 83 -10.87 -3.45 5.93
N SER A 84 -10.69 -4.50 5.14
CA SER A 84 -10.10 -4.44 3.80
C SER A 84 -10.90 -3.53 2.86
N ALA A 85 -12.24 -3.63 2.90
CA ALA A 85 -13.11 -2.76 2.12
C ALA A 85 -13.01 -1.29 2.56
N ALA A 86 -12.91 -1.02 3.86
CA ALA A 86 -12.73 0.34 4.38
C ALA A 86 -11.37 0.94 3.95
N LYS A 87 -10.30 0.14 3.96
CA LYS A 87 -8.97 0.57 3.47
C LYS A 87 -9.00 0.89 1.97
N LEU A 88 -9.66 0.06 1.16
CA LEU A 88 -9.86 0.34 -0.26
C LEU A 88 -10.72 1.57 -0.49
N GLY A 89 -11.82 1.72 0.24
CA GLY A 89 -12.72 2.88 0.13
C GLY A 89 -12.05 4.20 0.52
N GLY A 90 -11.22 4.20 1.57
CA GLY A 90 -10.42 5.36 1.95
C GLY A 90 -9.40 5.74 0.87
N THR A 91 -8.78 4.76 0.23
CA THR A 91 -7.88 4.96 -0.91
C THR A 91 -8.65 5.51 -2.12
N GLU A 92 -9.85 5.03 -2.41
CA GLU A 92 -10.68 5.51 -3.53
C GLU A 92 -11.15 6.96 -3.35
N GLN A 93 -11.53 7.36 -2.14
CA GLN A 93 -11.90 8.77 -1.86
C GLN A 93 -10.72 9.73 -2.02
N GLY A 94 -9.52 9.35 -1.57
CA GLY A 94 -8.29 10.09 -1.82
C GLY A 94 -7.93 10.18 -3.31
N LEU A 95 -8.19 9.12 -4.06
CA LEU A 95 -7.91 9.03 -5.50
C LEU A 95 -8.86 9.86 -6.36
N GLN A 96 -10.16 9.98 -6.02
CA GLN A 96 -11.09 10.80 -6.81
C GLN A 96 -10.61 12.25 -6.91
N GLY A 97 -10.13 12.84 -5.82
CA GLY A 97 -9.51 14.17 -5.84
C GLY A 97 -8.24 14.23 -6.68
N THR A 98 -7.44 13.16 -6.67
CA THR A 98 -6.17 13.08 -7.41
C THR A 98 -6.40 12.82 -8.90
N TYR A 99 -7.40 12.01 -9.28
CA TYR A 99 -7.78 11.80 -10.69
C TYR A 99 -8.26 13.09 -11.36
N TRP A 100 -9.09 13.89 -10.68
CA TRP A 100 -9.53 15.17 -11.21
C TRP A 100 -8.38 16.16 -11.39
N ARG A 101 -7.47 16.22 -10.42
CA ARG A 101 -6.25 17.06 -10.52
C ARG A 101 -5.31 16.56 -11.60
N GLY A 102 -5.07 15.24 -11.68
CA GLY A 102 -4.20 14.63 -12.68
C GLY A 102 -4.72 14.81 -14.10
N ARG A 103 -6.03 14.64 -14.32
CA ARG A 103 -6.66 14.88 -15.63
C ARG A 103 -6.59 16.34 -16.05
N ARG A 104 -6.79 17.26 -15.10
CA ARG A 104 -6.67 18.69 -15.34
C ARG A 104 -5.22 19.10 -15.65
N ALA A 105 -4.26 18.56 -14.90
CA ALA A 105 -2.84 18.77 -15.15
C ALA A 105 -2.41 18.22 -16.52
N LEU A 106 -2.88 17.04 -16.89
CA LEU A 106 -2.61 16.45 -18.22
C LEU A 106 -3.20 17.31 -19.35
N THR A 107 -4.42 17.81 -19.20
CA THR A 107 -5.03 18.71 -20.20
C THR A 107 -4.22 19.99 -20.37
N ILE A 108 -3.78 20.60 -19.26
CA ILE A 108 -2.94 21.81 -19.29
C ILE A 108 -1.61 21.51 -19.97
N ALA A 109 -0.98 20.38 -19.66
CA ALA A 109 0.29 19.97 -20.25
C ALA A 109 0.19 19.70 -21.76
N ILE A 110 -0.91 19.10 -22.23
CA ILE A 110 -1.18 18.90 -23.66
C ILE A 110 -1.34 20.26 -24.37
N VAL A 111 -2.09 21.18 -23.78
CA VAL A 111 -2.24 22.54 -24.34
C VAL A 111 -0.88 23.26 -24.38
N ALA A 112 -0.11 23.17 -23.30
CA ALA A 112 1.24 23.74 -23.24
C ALA A 112 2.17 23.13 -24.30
N LEU A 113 2.14 21.81 -24.49
CA LEU A 113 2.91 21.11 -25.53
C LEU A 113 2.61 21.68 -26.92
N PHE A 114 1.32 21.78 -27.29
CA PHE A 114 0.95 22.34 -28.58
C PHE A 114 1.32 23.81 -28.74
N LEU A 115 1.21 24.59 -27.64
CA LEU A 115 1.65 25.98 -27.63
C LEU A 115 3.17 26.09 -27.88
N PHE A 116 3.96 25.30 -27.17
CA PHE A 116 5.41 25.32 -27.34
C PHE A 116 5.85 24.81 -28.73
N ILE A 117 5.22 23.75 -29.24
CA ILE A 117 5.46 23.28 -30.60
C ILE A 117 5.13 24.40 -31.62
N GLY A 118 4.00 25.08 -31.46
CA GLY A 118 3.62 26.19 -32.34
C GLY A 118 4.61 27.35 -32.28
N LEU A 119 5.04 27.76 -31.10
CA LEU A 119 6.06 28.79 -30.91
C LEU A 119 7.41 28.37 -31.53
N GLY A 120 7.84 27.13 -31.25
CA GLY A 120 9.08 26.58 -31.84
C GLY A 120 9.04 26.58 -33.36
N THR A 121 7.89 26.18 -33.96
CA THR A 121 7.72 26.19 -35.42
C THR A 121 7.79 27.60 -36.02
N ILE A 122 7.20 28.58 -35.35
CA ILE A 122 7.26 29.99 -35.78
C ILE A 122 8.69 30.49 -35.72
N VAL A 123 9.42 30.24 -34.63
CA VAL A 123 10.82 30.66 -34.46
C VAL A 123 11.76 29.96 -35.43
N TYR A 124 11.53 28.69 -35.72
CA TYR A 124 12.30 27.89 -36.66
C TYR A 124 12.22 28.44 -38.12
N GLY A 125 11.17 29.19 -38.43
CA GLY A 125 11.01 29.85 -39.75
C GLY A 125 11.95 31.05 -39.98
N TYR A 126 12.76 31.45 -39.01
CA TYR A 126 13.74 32.52 -39.15
C TYR A 126 15.13 31.91 -39.37
N ASP A 127 15.91 32.47 -40.32
CA ASP A 127 17.27 32.01 -40.62
C ASP A 127 18.26 32.42 -39.52
N GLY A 128 19.13 31.48 -39.15
CA GLY A 128 20.25 31.72 -38.24
C GLY A 128 20.35 30.76 -37.08
N LEU A 129 21.51 30.66 -36.47
CA LEU A 129 21.81 29.73 -35.38
C LEU A 129 20.99 30.01 -34.11
N LEU A 130 20.76 31.28 -33.77
CA LEU A 130 20.03 31.67 -32.57
C LEU A 130 18.54 31.26 -32.61
N PRO A 131 17.80 31.52 -33.70
CA PRO A 131 16.43 31.02 -33.83
C PRO A 131 16.33 29.51 -33.75
N GLU A 132 17.28 28.78 -34.35
CA GLU A 132 17.31 27.33 -34.31
C GLU A 132 17.45 26.77 -32.89
N ILE A 133 18.39 27.29 -32.09
CA ILE A 133 18.57 26.93 -30.66
C ILE A 133 17.33 27.26 -29.83
N VAL A 134 16.71 28.44 -30.07
CA VAL A 134 15.53 28.86 -29.33
C VAL A 134 14.32 27.97 -29.69
N ALA A 135 14.16 27.59 -30.94
CA ALA A 135 13.10 26.68 -31.38
C ALA A 135 13.23 25.30 -30.74
N GLU A 136 14.44 24.77 -30.69
CA GLU A 136 14.76 23.49 -30.02
C GLU A 136 14.42 23.58 -28.52
N GLY A 137 14.77 24.68 -27.85
CA GLY A 137 14.39 24.92 -26.46
C GLY A 137 12.87 24.95 -26.23
N PHE A 138 12.07 25.43 -27.16
CA PHE A 138 10.62 25.36 -27.07
C PHE A 138 10.09 23.92 -27.22
N PHE A 139 10.64 23.14 -28.14
CA PHE A 139 10.26 21.74 -28.29
C PHE A 139 10.58 20.93 -27.03
N ASP A 140 11.75 21.13 -26.46
CA ASP A 140 12.17 20.48 -25.20
C ASP A 140 11.27 20.90 -24.03
N ALA A 141 10.97 22.19 -23.88
CA ALA A 141 10.07 22.70 -22.85
C ALA A 141 8.66 22.09 -22.96
N GLY A 142 8.14 21.92 -24.17
CA GLY A 142 6.87 21.28 -24.43
C GLY A 142 6.88 19.80 -23.99
N TRP A 143 7.95 19.10 -24.30
CA TRP A 143 8.11 17.69 -23.91
C TRP A 143 8.22 17.51 -22.39
N VAL A 144 9.05 18.33 -21.73
CA VAL A 144 9.22 18.34 -20.29
C VAL A 144 7.90 18.65 -19.57
N ALA A 145 7.12 19.61 -20.08
CA ALA A 145 5.82 19.96 -19.51
C ALA A 145 4.81 18.79 -19.53
N LEU A 146 4.89 17.91 -20.53
CA LEU A 146 4.06 16.72 -20.63
C LEU A 146 4.53 15.58 -19.71
N TRP A 147 5.84 15.49 -19.47
CA TRP A 147 6.42 14.36 -18.75
C TRP A 147 5.90 14.19 -17.33
N VAL A 148 5.85 15.29 -16.55
CA VAL A 148 5.43 15.27 -15.15
C VAL A 148 4.01 14.72 -14.93
N PRO A 149 2.96 15.22 -15.62
CA PRO A 149 1.62 14.67 -15.44
C PRO A 149 1.47 13.24 -16.00
N LEU A 150 2.23 12.88 -17.01
CA LEU A 150 2.24 11.52 -17.57
C LEU A 150 2.83 10.53 -16.56
N GLU A 151 3.95 10.86 -15.94
CA GLU A 151 4.59 10.09 -14.88
C GLU A 151 3.66 9.90 -13.68
N MET A 152 3.07 10.99 -13.17
CA MET A 152 2.11 10.94 -12.07
C MET A 152 0.92 10.04 -12.40
N TRP A 153 0.36 10.14 -13.61
CA TRP A 153 -0.78 9.33 -14.04
C TRP A 153 -0.43 7.84 -14.10
N PHE A 154 0.73 7.51 -14.67
CA PHE A 154 1.21 6.13 -14.83
C PHE A 154 1.42 5.44 -13.47
N PHE A 155 2.13 6.10 -12.54
CA PHE A 155 2.40 5.55 -11.22
C PHE A 155 1.13 5.41 -10.37
N HIS A 156 0.19 6.34 -10.46
CA HIS A 156 -1.06 6.26 -9.70
C HIS A 156 -1.95 5.11 -10.16
N VAL A 157 -2.08 4.89 -11.47
CA VAL A 157 -2.89 3.80 -12.02
C VAL A 157 -2.30 2.44 -11.62
N TRP A 158 -0.98 2.32 -11.67
CA TRP A 158 -0.32 1.06 -11.30
C TRP A 158 -0.45 0.76 -9.81
N ARG A 159 -0.19 1.74 -8.96
CA ARG A 159 -0.31 1.60 -7.50
C ARG A 159 -1.72 1.18 -7.09
N HIS A 160 -2.74 1.79 -7.65
CA HIS A 160 -4.13 1.43 -7.35
C HIS A 160 -4.49 -0.01 -7.72
N ARG A 161 -3.99 -0.51 -8.86
CA ARG A 161 -4.17 -1.93 -9.22
C ARG A 161 -3.49 -2.87 -8.23
N LEU A 162 -2.31 -2.49 -7.75
CA LEU A 162 -1.57 -3.25 -6.75
C LEU A 162 -2.31 -3.26 -5.41
N ASP A 163 -2.75 -2.11 -4.92
CA ASP A 163 -3.51 -1.98 -3.68
C ASP A 163 -4.77 -2.84 -3.71
N ARG A 164 -5.56 -2.74 -4.77
CA ARG A 164 -6.77 -3.55 -4.95
C ARG A 164 -6.49 -5.05 -4.92
N ARG A 165 -5.42 -5.48 -5.57
CA ARG A 165 -5.01 -6.89 -5.55
C ARG A 165 -4.60 -7.35 -4.15
N ILE A 166 -3.79 -6.57 -3.45
CA ILE A 166 -3.28 -6.93 -2.12
C ILE A 166 -4.45 -7.03 -1.13
N TRP A 167 -5.31 -6.01 -1.07
CA TRP A 167 -6.45 -6.03 -0.17
C TRP A 167 -7.49 -7.11 -0.54
N SER A 168 -7.59 -7.53 -1.81
CA SER A 168 -8.37 -8.69 -2.20
C SER A 168 -7.78 -9.98 -1.61
N VAL A 169 -6.46 -10.17 -1.67
CA VAL A 169 -5.79 -11.34 -1.09
C VAL A 169 -5.94 -11.36 0.43
N VAL A 170 -5.82 -10.20 1.09
CA VAL A 170 -6.04 -10.06 2.54
C VAL A 170 -7.48 -10.37 2.92
N SER A 171 -8.46 -9.92 2.14
CA SER A 171 -9.89 -10.18 2.42
C SER A 171 -10.27 -11.65 2.36
N ASP A 172 -9.53 -12.43 1.57
CA ASP A 172 -9.76 -13.87 1.36
C ASP A 172 -8.77 -14.75 2.13
N MET A 173 -7.98 -14.18 3.06
CA MET A 173 -7.00 -14.95 3.82
C MET A 173 -7.65 -15.97 4.77
N GLU A 174 -7.00 -17.11 4.91
CA GLU A 174 -7.36 -18.12 5.91
C GLU A 174 -6.80 -17.69 7.27
N VAL A 175 -7.68 -17.58 8.26
CA VAL A 175 -7.33 -17.15 9.61
C VAL A 175 -7.54 -18.29 10.59
N THR A 176 -6.51 -18.60 11.36
CA THR A 176 -6.56 -19.54 12.47
C THR A 176 -6.14 -18.83 13.74
N VAL A 177 -6.93 -18.94 14.79
CA VAL A 177 -6.60 -18.40 16.11
C VAL A 177 -6.25 -19.58 17.03
N VAL A 178 -5.09 -19.50 17.66
CA VAL A 178 -4.58 -20.53 18.56
C VAL A 178 -4.33 -19.89 19.93
N ALA A 179 -4.75 -20.60 20.99
CA ALA A 179 -4.39 -20.18 22.33
C ALA A 179 -2.92 -20.50 22.59
N GLY A 180 -2.14 -19.48 22.90
CA GLY A 180 -0.74 -19.59 23.30
C GLY A 180 -0.56 -19.42 24.79
N PRO A 181 0.68 -19.62 25.31
CA PRO A 181 1.00 -19.28 26.68
C PRO A 181 0.76 -17.79 26.93
N SER A 182 0.21 -17.43 28.06
CA SER A 182 0.05 -16.03 28.44
C SER A 182 1.42 -15.38 28.64
N VAL A 183 1.52 -14.07 28.40
CA VAL A 183 2.76 -13.27 28.66
C VAL A 183 3.21 -13.43 30.12
N GLU A 184 2.29 -13.69 31.03
CA GLU A 184 2.58 -13.99 32.45
C GLU A 184 3.27 -15.33 32.65
N ASP A 185 2.90 -16.36 31.88
CA ASP A 185 3.54 -17.68 31.94
C ASP A 185 4.98 -17.64 31.42
N GLN A 186 5.25 -16.82 30.39
CA GLN A 186 6.59 -16.63 29.83
C GLN A 186 7.53 -15.86 30.79
N ARG A 187 6.99 -14.98 31.64
CA ARG A 187 7.78 -14.28 32.68
C ARG A 187 8.13 -15.14 33.88
N GLN A 188 7.42 -16.26 34.08
CA GLN A 188 7.64 -17.18 35.20
C GLN A 188 8.55 -18.35 34.85
N GLU A 189 8.94 -18.52 33.57
CA GLU A 189 9.92 -19.53 33.20
C GLU A 189 11.33 -19.04 33.64
N PRO A 190 11.91 -19.61 34.72
CA PRO A 190 13.22 -19.18 35.19
C PRO A 190 14.23 -19.53 34.12
N ALA A 191 15.07 -18.54 33.75
CA ALA A 191 16.21 -18.76 32.88
C ALA A 191 16.97 -20.02 33.39
N ALA A 192 16.94 -21.06 32.60
CA ALA A 192 17.67 -22.30 32.92
C ALA A 192 19.17 -21.97 33.05
N PRO A 193 19.87 -22.54 34.03
CA PRO A 193 21.26 -22.26 34.38
C PRO A 193 22.25 -22.60 33.27
#